data_bfe696b4de598bdf9df1210ab18ab3f9
#
_entry.id   bfe696b4de598bdf9df1210ab18ab3f9
#
_cell.length_a   1.000
_cell.length_b   1.000
_cell.length_c   1.000
_cell.angle_alpha   90.00
_cell.angle_beta   90.00
_cell.angle_gamma   90.00
#
_symmetry.space_group_name_H-M   'P 1'
#
loop_
_entity.id
_entity.type
_entity.pdbx_description
1 polymer ?
#
loop_
_entity_poly.entity_id
_entity_poly.type
_entity_poly.pdbx_seq_one_letter_code
_entity_poly.pdbx_strand_id
1 'polypeptide(L)'
;MREMKDSRIVWIGAIPKRWQLSKIGSLYTQRNEKVSDKDYQPLSVTMQGILPQLATAAKTDDGDNRKLVRVGDFAINSRSDRRGSCGISPLDGSVSLINIILTPRTAMHPGYYNWLFHTTLFADEFYKWGHGIVADLWTTRWQEMKSITVPVPEYAEQERIAAFLDAECAEINA
;
A
#
# COMPACT_ATOMS: atom_id res chain seq x y z
N MET A 1 19.42 -21.67 13.24
CA MET A 1 19.51 -20.78 12.06
C MET A 1 18.47 -21.19 11.05
N ARG A 2 17.70 -20.22 10.54
CA ARG A 2 16.69 -20.52 9.51
C ARG A 2 17.35 -20.82 8.18
N GLU A 3 16.85 -21.84 7.49
CA GLU A 3 17.23 -22.05 6.09
C GLU A 3 16.65 -20.93 5.22
N MET A 4 17.50 -20.39 4.36
CA MET A 4 17.18 -19.32 3.43
C MET A 4 17.16 -19.84 2.00
N LYS A 5 16.44 -19.16 1.15
CA LYS A 5 16.45 -19.38 -0.30
C LYS A 5 16.52 -18.03 -1.01
N ASP A 6 17.12 -18.03 -2.20
CA ASP A 6 17.07 -16.88 -3.09
C ASP A 6 15.65 -16.80 -3.68
N SER A 7 15.01 -15.65 -3.49
CA SER A 7 13.68 -15.42 -4.09
C SER A 7 13.72 -15.30 -5.61
N ARG A 8 14.89 -15.04 -6.17
CA ARG A 8 15.11 -14.69 -7.59
C ARG A 8 14.42 -13.38 -8.00
N ILE A 9 13.99 -12.61 -7.02
CA ILE A 9 13.40 -11.28 -7.22
C ILE A 9 14.39 -10.27 -6.64
N VAL A 10 14.92 -9.38 -7.47
CA VAL A 10 16.03 -8.49 -7.10
C VAL A 10 15.72 -7.66 -5.87
N TRP A 11 14.54 -7.05 -5.82
CA TRP A 11 14.21 -6.16 -4.70
C TRP A 11 13.94 -6.90 -3.39
N ILE A 12 13.64 -8.19 -3.44
CA ILE A 12 13.36 -9.01 -2.26
C ILE A 12 14.64 -9.67 -1.73
N GLY A 13 15.46 -10.24 -2.62
CA GLY A 13 16.67 -10.95 -2.25
C GLY A 13 16.41 -12.31 -1.61
N ALA A 14 17.17 -12.65 -0.57
CA ALA A 14 17.03 -13.91 0.15
C ALA A 14 15.88 -13.83 1.17
N ILE A 15 15.10 -14.91 1.26
CA ILE A 15 14.00 -15.04 2.20
C ILE A 15 14.05 -16.40 2.91
N PRO A 16 13.41 -16.57 4.07
CA PRO A 16 13.27 -17.88 4.68
C PRO A 16 12.65 -18.89 3.71
N LYS A 17 13.18 -20.10 3.71
CA LYS A 17 12.80 -21.15 2.75
C LYS A 17 11.30 -21.45 2.72
N ARG A 18 10.63 -21.32 3.87
CA ARG A 18 9.20 -21.58 4.02
C ARG A 18 8.30 -20.46 3.51
N TRP A 19 8.86 -19.27 3.27
CA TRP A 19 8.06 -18.17 2.78
C TRP A 19 7.63 -18.42 1.34
N GLN A 20 6.41 -18.01 1.03
CA GLN A 20 5.87 -18.01 -0.31
C GLN A 20 6.14 -16.68 -1.00
N LEU A 21 6.08 -16.68 -2.32
CA LEU A 21 6.06 -15.49 -3.14
C LEU A 21 4.70 -15.43 -3.82
N SER A 22 4.14 -14.24 -3.91
CA SER A 22 2.85 -14.04 -4.59
C SER A 22 2.84 -12.72 -5.32
N LYS A 23 2.13 -12.66 -6.43
CA LYS A 23 1.86 -11.39 -7.10
C LYS A 23 0.78 -10.62 -6.35
N ILE A 24 0.90 -9.31 -6.30
CA ILE A 24 -0.09 -8.44 -5.64
C ILE A 24 -1.50 -8.71 -6.17
N GLY A 25 -1.65 -8.95 -7.48
CA GLY A 25 -2.95 -9.27 -8.09
C GLY A 25 -3.58 -10.57 -7.63
N SER A 26 -2.80 -11.48 -7.01
CA SER A 26 -3.33 -12.70 -6.38
C SER A 26 -3.78 -12.47 -4.95
N LEU A 27 -3.27 -11.44 -4.28
CA LEU A 27 -3.57 -11.11 -2.88
C LEU A 27 -4.71 -10.10 -2.75
N TYR A 28 -4.85 -9.22 -3.73
CA TYR A 28 -5.77 -8.08 -3.70
C TYR A 28 -6.64 -8.01 -4.95
N THR A 29 -7.84 -7.47 -4.78
CA THR A 29 -8.70 -6.99 -5.87
C THR A 29 -8.69 -5.47 -5.89
N GLN A 30 -8.74 -4.85 -7.05
CA GLN A 30 -8.90 -3.40 -7.12
C GLN A 30 -10.32 -3.00 -6.73
N ARG A 31 -10.45 -2.03 -5.83
CA ARG A 31 -11.71 -1.33 -5.57
C ARG A 31 -11.73 -0.06 -6.40
N ASN A 32 -12.69 0.07 -7.29
CA ASN A 32 -12.77 1.22 -8.19
C ASN A 32 -14.19 1.82 -8.18
N GLU A 33 -14.75 1.98 -7.01
CA GLU A 33 -16.08 2.52 -6.80
C GLU A 33 -16.00 4.03 -6.59
N LYS A 34 -16.71 4.79 -7.40
CA LYS A 34 -16.79 6.25 -7.29
C LYS A 34 -17.84 6.66 -6.26
N VAL A 35 -17.47 7.59 -5.39
CA VAL A 35 -18.32 8.10 -4.32
C VAL A 35 -18.14 9.61 -4.16
N SER A 36 -19.07 10.22 -3.41
CA SER A 36 -19.04 11.64 -3.07
C SER A 36 -18.39 11.86 -1.71
N ASP A 37 -17.68 12.98 -1.55
CA ASP A 37 -17.16 13.43 -0.26
C ASP A 37 -18.26 13.88 0.73
N LYS A 38 -19.49 14.03 0.23
CA LYS A 38 -20.66 14.29 1.07
C LYS A 38 -21.13 13.04 1.82
N ASP A 39 -20.95 11.87 1.21
CA ASP A 39 -21.38 10.58 1.76
C ASP A 39 -20.25 9.85 2.49
N TYR A 40 -19.01 10.08 2.07
CA TYR A 40 -17.81 9.45 2.62
C TYR A 40 -16.77 10.51 2.92
N GLN A 41 -16.34 10.61 4.18
CA GLN A 41 -15.40 11.64 4.61
C GLN A 41 -14.14 11.66 3.73
N PRO A 42 -13.64 12.85 3.37
CA PRO A 42 -12.38 12.93 2.63
C PRO A 42 -11.21 12.45 3.47
N LEU A 43 -10.40 11.58 2.87
CA LEU A 43 -9.17 11.05 3.47
C LEU A 43 -7.97 11.46 2.61
N SER A 44 -6.81 11.56 3.25
CA SER A 44 -5.53 11.80 2.60
C SER A 44 -4.67 10.56 2.67
N VAL A 45 -4.06 10.20 1.54
CA VAL A 45 -3.04 9.14 1.46
C VAL A 45 -1.69 9.81 1.66
N THR A 46 -1.07 9.58 2.81
CA THR A 46 0.17 10.24 3.21
C THR A 46 1.30 9.24 3.48
N MET A 47 2.51 9.74 3.69
CA MET A 47 3.65 8.90 4.09
C MET A 47 3.46 8.26 5.46
N GLN A 48 2.57 8.80 6.30
CA GLN A 48 2.19 8.24 7.60
C GLN A 48 0.95 7.34 7.53
N GLY A 49 0.44 7.09 6.33
CA GLY A 49 -0.74 6.26 6.10
C GLY A 49 -1.97 7.05 5.70
N ILE A 50 -3.13 6.46 5.93
CA ILE A 50 -4.41 7.04 5.55
C ILE A 50 -4.97 7.81 6.74
N LEU A 51 -5.16 9.12 6.55
CA LEU A 51 -5.57 10.05 7.60
C LEU A 51 -6.79 10.86 7.14
N PRO A 52 -7.61 11.40 8.06
CA PRO A 52 -8.62 12.37 7.69
C PRO A 52 -7.98 13.55 6.94
N GLN A 53 -8.64 14.03 5.89
CA GLN A 53 -8.12 15.16 5.13
C GLN A 53 -8.08 16.41 6.01
N LEU A 54 -6.93 17.11 5.99
CA LEU A 54 -6.81 18.35 6.73
C LEU A 54 -7.66 19.45 6.06
N ALA A 55 -8.22 20.35 6.88
CA ALA A 55 -9.01 21.48 6.39
C ALA A 55 -8.19 22.41 5.47
N THR A 56 -6.85 22.41 5.65
CA THR A 56 -5.92 23.20 4.85
C THR A 56 -5.44 22.50 3.57
N ALA A 57 -5.79 21.21 3.40
CA ALA A 57 -5.39 20.46 2.20
C ALA A 57 -6.16 20.98 0.99
N ALA A 58 -5.51 20.92 -0.19
CA ALA A 58 -6.16 21.27 -1.45
C ALA A 58 -7.37 20.35 -1.65
N LYS A 59 -8.54 20.95 -1.78
CA LYS A 59 -9.78 20.23 -2.06
C LYS A 59 -9.87 19.99 -3.57
N THR A 60 -10.41 18.82 -3.94
CA THR A 60 -10.76 18.56 -5.33
C THR A 60 -12.00 19.39 -5.68
N ASP A 61 -12.00 20.01 -6.85
CA ASP A 61 -13.15 20.78 -7.35
C ASP A 61 -14.37 19.90 -7.63
N ASP A 62 -14.17 18.58 -7.74
CA ASP A 62 -15.19 17.60 -8.04
C ASP A 62 -15.31 16.58 -6.90
N GLY A 63 -16.01 16.98 -5.84
CA GLY A 63 -16.23 16.17 -4.65
C GLY A 63 -17.06 14.90 -4.89
N ASP A 64 -17.81 14.83 -6.00
CA ASP A 64 -18.60 13.65 -6.36
C ASP A 64 -17.80 12.59 -7.13
N ASN A 65 -16.57 12.88 -7.45
CA ASN A 65 -15.70 12.01 -8.26
C ASN A 65 -14.47 11.55 -7.46
N ARG A 66 -14.73 10.81 -6.39
CA ARG A 66 -13.69 10.26 -5.51
C ARG A 66 -13.79 8.74 -5.47
N LYS A 67 -12.76 8.07 -4.98
CA LYS A 67 -12.74 6.60 -4.82
C LYS A 67 -13.07 6.22 -3.39
N LEU A 68 -13.92 5.20 -3.24
CA LEU A 68 -14.25 4.63 -1.93
C LEU A 68 -13.06 3.90 -1.34
N VAL A 69 -12.84 4.10 -0.03
CA VAL A 69 -11.91 3.33 0.80
C VAL A 69 -12.68 2.75 1.97
N ARG A 70 -12.48 1.47 2.25
CA ARG A 70 -13.03 0.78 3.43
C ARG A 70 -11.91 0.42 4.40
N VAL A 71 -12.26 0.29 5.67
CA VAL A 71 -11.32 -0.23 6.69
C VAL A 71 -10.70 -1.54 6.20
N GLY A 72 -9.37 -1.64 6.27
CA GLY A 72 -8.62 -2.80 5.80
C GLY A 72 -8.17 -2.75 4.35
N ASP A 73 -8.68 -1.81 3.56
CA ASP A 73 -8.19 -1.59 2.19
C ASP A 73 -6.76 -1.02 2.23
N PHE A 74 -5.96 -1.39 1.25
CA PHE A 74 -4.68 -0.74 1.00
C PHE A 74 -4.89 0.37 -0.04
N ALA A 75 -4.37 1.56 0.26
CA ALA A 75 -4.40 2.69 -0.66
C ALA A 75 -2.98 3.18 -0.91
N ILE A 76 -2.66 3.48 -2.16
CA ILE A 76 -1.34 3.99 -2.56
C ILE A 76 -1.49 5.09 -3.61
N ASN A 77 -0.73 6.17 -3.43
CA ASN A 77 -0.67 7.22 -4.45
C ASN A 77 0.10 6.71 -5.66
N SER A 78 -0.52 6.77 -6.83
CA SER A 78 0.05 6.21 -8.06
C SER A 78 1.19 7.06 -8.65
N ARG A 79 1.35 8.31 -8.23
CA ARG A 79 2.33 9.25 -8.80
C ARG A 79 3.66 9.19 -8.08
N SER A 80 4.75 9.23 -8.85
CA SER A 80 6.12 9.13 -8.33
C SER A 80 6.53 10.34 -7.48
N ASP A 81 5.91 11.50 -7.66
CA ASP A 81 6.15 12.69 -6.83
C ASP A 81 5.57 12.55 -5.40
N ARG A 82 4.79 11.50 -5.16
CA ARG A 82 4.23 11.16 -3.84
C ARG A 82 4.75 9.81 -3.34
N ARG A 83 6.00 9.51 -3.63
CA ARG A 83 6.69 8.27 -3.23
C ARG A 83 6.52 8.00 -1.74
N GLY A 84 6.12 6.78 -1.40
CA GLY A 84 5.93 6.37 -0.01
C GLY A 84 4.55 6.73 0.58
N SER A 85 3.70 7.44 -0.14
CA SER A 85 2.33 7.75 0.32
C SER A 85 1.42 6.57 0.09
N CYS A 86 1.16 5.81 1.16
CA CYS A 86 0.33 4.60 1.13
C CYS A 86 -0.05 4.17 2.55
N GLY A 87 -0.92 3.19 2.66
CA GLY A 87 -1.21 2.55 3.93
C GLY A 87 -2.44 1.66 3.88
N ILE A 88 -2.56 0.83 4.94
CA ILE A 88 -3.78 0.08 5.21
C ILE A 88 -4.73 1.02 5.94
N SER A 89 -5.92 1.21 5.42
CA SER A 89 -6.84 2.22 5.96
C SER A 89 -7.47 1.77 7.27
N PRO A 90 -7.37 2.57 8.34
CA PRO A 90 -8.14 2.34 9.55
C PRO A 90 -9.54 2.95 9.50
N LEU A 91 -9.90 3.63 8.40
CA LEU A 91 -11.10 4.42 8.26
C LEU A 91 -11.84 4.08 6.97
N ASP A 92 -13.17 4.20 7.02
CA ASP A 92 -13.98 4.30 5.81
C ASP A 92 -13.99 5.76 5.34
N GLY A 93 -13.94 5.98 4.05
CA GLY A 93 -13.96 7.33 3.50
C GLY A 93 -13.72 7.36 2.01
N SER A 94 -13.30 8.51 1.51
CA SER A 94 -13.03 8.73 0.10
C SER A 94 -11.67 9.39 -0.13
N VAL A 95 -11.02 9.03 -1.22
CA VAL A 95 -9.73 9.59 -1.63
C VAL A 95 -9.80 10.06 -3.07
N SER A 96 -8.82 10.87 -3.49
CA SER A 96 -8.76 11.34 -4.88
C SER A 96 -8.55 10.19 -5.85
N LEU A 97 -8.97 10.39 -7.10
CA LEU A 97 -8.93 9.38 -8.18
C LEU A 97 -7.52 8.89 -8.50
N ILE A 98 -6.51 9.66 -8.15
CA ILE A 98 -5.11 9.32 -8.42
C ILE A 98 -4.64 8.10 -7.63
N ASN A 99 -5.30 7.77 -6.53
CA ASN A 99 -4.92 6.65 -5.68
C ASN A 99 -5.44 5.33 -6.23
N ILE A 100 -4.67 4.26 -6.01
CA ILE A 100 -5.08 2.87 -6.25
C ILE A 100 -5.58 2.32 -4.92
N ILE A 101 -6.77 1.73 -4.92
CA ILE A 101 -7.41 1.14 -3.74
C ILE A 101 -7.53 -0.37 -3.95
N LEU A 102 -7.02 -1.14 -3.00
CA LEU A 102 -6.99 -2.60 -3.09
C LEU A 102 -7.68 -3.22 -1.88
N THR A 103 -8.52 -4.21 -2.14
CA THR A 103 -9.21 -4.99 -1.11
C THR A 103 -8.58 -6.36 -0.98
N PRO A 104 -8.23 -6.82 0.24
CA PRO A 104 -7.67 -8.17 0.43
C PRO A 104 -8.61 -9.26 -0.05
N ARG A 105 -8.05 -10.28 -0.75
CA ARG A 105 -8.80 -11.46 -1.20
C ARG A 105 -8.85 -12.57 -0.16
N THR A 106 -7.87 -12.59 0.74
CA THR A 106 -7.68 -13.67 1.71
C THR A 106 -7.35 -13.08 3.08
N ALA A 107 -7.14 -13.96 4.06
CA ALA A 107 -6.65 -13.55 5.37
C ALA A 107 -5.22 -13.02 5.25
N MET A 108 -5.05 -11.72 5.37
CA MET A 108 -3.78 -11.00 5.29
C MET A 108 -3.65 -10.14 6.54
N HIS A 109 -2.51 -10.24 7.24
CA HIS A 109 -2.31 -9.46 8.45
C HIS A 109 -2.03 -7.98 8.08
N PRO A 110 -2.89 -7.04 8.44
CA PRO A 110 -2.75 -5.65 7.98
C PRO A 110 -1.45 -5.00 8.43
N GLY A 111 -0.98 -5.30 9.64
CA GLY A 111 0.28 -4.75 10.15
C GLY A 111 1.49 -5.17 9.33
N TYR A 112 1.57 -6.45 8.95
CA TYR A 112 2.67 -6.95 8.12
C TYR A 112 2.72 -6.23 6.77
N TYR A 113 1.59 -6.16 6.07
CA TYR A 113 1.55 -5.52 4.75
C TYR A 113 1.73 -4.01 4.84
N ASN A 114 1.24 -3.39 5.91
CA ASN A 114 1.51 -1.97 6.13
C ASN A 114 3.01 -1.68 6.25
N TRP A 115 3.74 -2.51 6.99
CA TRP A 115 5.21 -2.41 7.07
C TRP A 115 5.88 -2.68 5.73
N LEU A 116 5.49 -3.77 5.06
CA LEU A 116 6.07 -4.16 3.76
C LEU A 116 5.94 -3.03 2.74
N PHE A 117 4.76 -2.46 2.60
CA PHE A 117 4.47 -1.44 1.60
C PHE A 117 5.06 -0.06 1.93
N HIS A 118 5.48 0.15 3.17
CA HIS A 118 6.19 1.37 3.56
C HIS A 118 7.72 1.26 3.44
N THR A 119 8.25 0.11 3.00
CA THR A 119 9.69 0.00 2.76
C THR A 119 10.11 0.83 1.56
N THR A 120 11.33 1.37 1.62
CA THR A 120 11.94 2.06 0.48
C THR A 120 12.08 1.11 -0.72
N LEU A 121 12.43 -0.14 -0.46
CA LEU A 121 12.59 -1.15 -1.52
C LEU A 121 11.28 -1.37 -2.30
N PHE A 122 10.15 -1.44 -1.59
CA PHE A 122 8.85 -1.57 -2.27
C PHE A 122 8.51 -0.31 -3.06
N ALA A 123 8.73 0.87 -2.49
CA ALA A 123 8.47 2.13 -3.19
C ALA A 123 9.27 2.22 -4.49
N ASP A 124 10.55 1.86 -4.45
CA ASP A 124 11.41 1.84 -5.62
C ASP A 124 10.90 0.86 -6.67
N GLU A 125 10.50 -0.34 -6.26
CA GLU A 125 9.93 -1.33 -7.18
C GLU A 125 8.62 -0.87 -7.79
N PHE A 126 7.72 -0.31 -6.98
CA PHE A 126 6.41 0.16 -7.44
C PHE A 126 6.56 1.23 -8.53
N TYR A 127 7.37 2.24 -8.31
CA TYR A 127 7.53 3.32 -9.28
C TYR A 127 8.40 2.94 -10.48
N LYS A 128 9.21 1.89 -10.37
CA LYS A 128 9.93 1.32 -11.52
C LYS A 128 8.98 0.83 -12.62
N TRP A 129 7.79 0.35 -12.24
CA TRP A 129 6.77 -0.12 -13.18
C TRP A 129 5.93 1.01 -13.78
N GLY A 130 6.21 2.25 -13.42
CA GLY A 130 5.45 3.41 -13.88
C GLY A 130 5.72 3.80 -15.32
N HIS A 131 4.85 4.67 -15.82
CA HIS A 131 4.93 5.23 -17.17
C HIS A 131 4.66 6.74 -17.13
N GLY A 132 5.29 7.47 -18.02
CA GLY A 132 5.09 8.91 -18.16
C GLY A 132 6.12 9.52 -19.10
N ILE A 133 5.81 10.72 -19.60
CA ILE A 133 6.72 11.46 -20.51
C ILE A 133 7.66 12.36 -19.71
N VAL A 134 7.16 12.91 -18.60
CA VAL A 134 7.91 13.76 -17.68
C VAL A 134 7.80 13.23 -16.26
N ALA A 135 8.77 13.55 -15.40
CA ALA A 135 8.87 12.98 -14.07
C ALA A 135 7.63 13.21 -13.19
N ASP A 136 7.02 14.39 -13.28
CA ASP A 136 5.82 14.74 -12.52
C ASP A 136 4.53 14.05 -13.01
N LEU A 137 4.58 13.47 -14.21
CA LEU A 137 3.49 12.66 -14.77
C LEU A 137 3.75 11.16 -14.71
N TRP A 138 4.87 10.75 -14.10
CA TRP A 138 5.23 9.34 -13.96
C TRP A 138 4.26 8.67 -13.00
N THR A 139 3.53 7.69 -13.49
CA THR A 139 2.43 7.05 -12.78
C THR A 139 2.50 5.54 -12.92
N THR A 140 2.33 4.82 -11.83
CA THR A 140 2.18 3.36 -11.82
C THR A 140 0.69 3.04 -11.69
N ARG A 141 0.16 2.22 -12.61
CA ARG A 141 -1.24 1.83 -12.61
C ARG A 141 -1.42 0.44 -12.02
N TRP A 142 -2.66 0.10 -11.70
CA TRP A 142 -2.99 -1.23 -11.19
C TRP A 142 -2.53 -2.35 -12.13
N GLN A 143 -2.65 -2.15 -13.44
CA GLN A 143 -2.24 -3.16 -14.43
C GLN A 143 -0.77 -3.54 -14.32
N GLU A 144 0.08 -2.59 -13.96
CA GLU A 144 1.50 -2.84 -13.71
C GLU A 144 1.71 -3.38 -12.28
N MET A 145 1.08 -2.75 -11.29
CA MET A 145 1.23 -3.09 -9.88
C MET A 145 0.85 -4.54 -9.58
N LYS A 146 -0.22 -5.05 -10.19
CA LYS A 146 -0.70 -6.43 -9.95
C LYS A 146 0.33 -7.50 -10.26
N SER A 147 1.33 -7.20 -11.09
CA SER A 147 2.40 -8.12 -11.49
C SER A 147 3.61 -8.09 -10.57
N ILE A 148 3.66 -7.18 -9.60
CA ILE A 148 4.76 -7.10 -8.64
C ILE A 148 4.67 -8.29 -7.68
N THR A 149 5.79 -8.99 -7.52
CA THR A 149 5.90 -10.11 -6.57
C THR A 149 6.31 -9.61 -5.20
N VAL A 150 5.65 -10.11 -4.17
CA VAL A 150 5.91 -9.78 -2.77
C VAL A 150 6.13 -11.04 -1.95
N PRO A 151 6.91 -10.96 -0.84
CA PRO A 151 7.12 -12.09 0.05
C PRO A 151 5.91 -12.27 0.98
N VAL A 152 5.49 -13.54 1.15
CA VAL A 152 4.29 -13.88 1.93
C VAL A 152 4.65 -14.96 2.96
N PRO A 153 4.97 -14.58 4.19
CA PRO A 153 5.08 -15.53 5.29
C PRO A 153 3.71 -16.15 5.64
N GLU A 154 3.70 -17.23 6.40
CA GLU A 154 2.46 -17.73 7.00
C GLU A 154 1.84 -16.65 7.90
N TYR A 155 0.52 -16.66 8.04
CA TYR A 155 -0.22 -15.61 8.77
C TYR A 155 0.32 -15.41 10.20
N ALA A 156 0.57 -16.49 10.94
CA ALA A 156 1.13 -16.38 12.30
C ALA A 156 2.49 -15.68 12.32
N GLU A 157 3.30 -15.86 11.29
CA GLU A 157 4.58 -15.16 11.18
C GLU A 157 4.39 -13.69 10.77
N GLN A 158 3.43 -13.40 9.90
CA GLN A 158 3.06 -12.02 9.57
C GLN A 158 2.70 -11.24 10.84
N GLU A 159 1.91 -11.86 11.71
CA GLU A 159 1.50 -11.28 13.00
C GLU A 159 2.71 -11.01 13.91
N ARG A 160 3.63 -11.98 14.02
CA ARG A 160 4.84 -11.83 14.84
C ARG A 160 5.77 -10.74 14.30
N ILE A 161 5.94 -10.67 12.99
CA ILE A 161 6.77 -9.62 12.34
C ILE A 161 6.20 -8.25 12.62
N ALA A 162 4.88 -8.07 12.43
CA ALA A 162 4.21 -6.81 12.69
C ALA A 162 4.37 -6.38 14.16
N ALA A 163 4.12 -7.29 15.09
CA ALA A 163 4.26 -7.01 16.52
C ALA A 163 5.70 -6.62 16.89
N PHE A 164 6.68 -7.32 16.34
CA PHE A 164 8.10 -7.03 16.57
C PHE A 164 8.47 -5.62 16.07
N LEU A 165 8.08 -5.29 14.83
CA LEU A 165 8.39 -3.99 14.25
C LEU A 165 7.66 -2.85 14.96
N ASP A 166 6.43 -3.06 15.37
CA ASP A 166 5.67 -2.07 16.14
C ASP A 166 6.35 -1.78 17.47
N ALA A 167 6.85 -2.81 18.17
CA ALA A 167 7.55 -2.66 19.45
C ALA A 167 8.88 -1.94 19.27
N GLU A 168 9.69 -2.32 18.27
CA GLU A 168 10.97 -1.67 17.98
C GLU A 168 10.79 -0.20 17.61
N CYS A 169 9.77 0.12 16.80
CA CYS A 169 9.47 1.50 16.44
C CYS A 169 9.02 2.34 17.65
N ALA A 170 8.25 1.75 18.56
CA ALA A 170 7.83 2.42 19.80
C ALA A 170 9.03 2.75 20.69
N GLU A 171 10.02 1.85 20.79
CA GLU A 171 11.26 2.09 21.54
C GLU A 171 12.07 3.24 20.95
N ILE A 172 12.21 3.29 19.63
CA ILE A 172 12.96 4.35 18.94
C ILE A 172 12.30 5.71 19.14
N ASN A 173 10.97 5.77 19.19
CA ASN A 173 10.19 7.00 19.32
C ASN A 173 9.88 7.38 20.77
N ALA A 174 10.30 6.57 21.71
CA ALA A 174 10.06 6.82 23.15
C ALA A 174 10.99 7.89 23.72
#